data_adf8585e126ae2173355e01b4e0280cd
#
_entry.id   adf8585e126ae2173355e01b4e0280cd
#
_cell.length_a   1.000
_cell.length_b   1.000
_cell.length_c   1.000
_cell.angle_alpha   90.00
_cell.angle_beta   90.00
_cell.angle_gamma   90.00
#
_symmetry.space_group_name_H-M   'P 1'
#
loop_
_entity.id
_entity.type
_entity.pdbx_description
1 polymer ?
#
loop_
_entity_poly.entity_id
_entity_poly.type
_entity_poly.pdbx_seq_one_letter_code
_entity_poly.pdbx_strand_id
1 'polypeptide(L)'
;MAHANIYNNTEGIYKSVGCISLQNYGFSFEQPFKEYMMPVGDGVTLLESCVLNCLNYGVDSIWITVNDDQLPYAKKCLGEMGYDPVRFYDPFSINKKDQRKRVSIYFVPTLTKYRDYCDNYAFGFINAGLTAKKVYGHISKHCEPDYYFLSSPFGILDYKEIRANRKKYKSGNRQSLFTNCDKSALSGDHLPLCINKQTLINLEKHVLSNSTKMYKSSKQLNKNGIPVELLPREERYRGKKLSMKEVYGCLDKEKFDCYELGWFYNVTNWQDYREYILSGKEIKHTNILRRDYVTYPILDTGEE
;
A
#
# COMPACT_ATOMS: atom_id res chain seq x y z
N MET A 1 -21.53 -3.41 35.84
CA MET A 1 -21.45 -2.24 34.97
C MET A 1 -19.98 -1.73 34.88
N ALA A 2 -19.09 -2.50 34.27
CA ALA A 2 -17.66 -2.10 34.13
C ALA A 2 -17.07 -2.44 32.76
N HIS A 3 -17.90 -2.71 31.74
CA HIS A 3 -17.39 -3.11 30.41
C HIS A 3 -17.29 -1.99 29.37
N ALA A 4 -17.67 -0.75 29.71
CA ALA A 4 -17.70 0.34 28.75
C ALA A 4 -16.42 1.18 28.66
N ASN A 5 -15.42 0.99 29.53
CA ASN A 5 -14.28 1.91 29.64
C ASN A 5 -12.95 1.40 29.05
N ILE A 6 -12.93 0.20 28.47
CA ILE A 6 -11.68 -0.36 27.92
C ILE A 6 -11.37 0.16 26.51
N TYR A 7 -12.34 0.76 25.83
CA TYR A 7 -12.18 1.35 24.49
C TYR A 7 -11.80 2.83 24.49
N ASN A 8 -11.67 3.46 25.66
CA ASN A 8 -11.21 4.84 25.80
C ASN A 8 -9.68 5.02 25.68
N ASN A 9 -9.02 4.15 24.94
CA ASN A 9 -7.74 4.53 24.41
C ASN A 9 -7.98 5.54 23.27
N THR A 10 -7.70 6.75 23.54
CA THR A 10 -7.70 8.02 22.82
C THR A 10 -7.10 8.05 21.40
N GLU A 11 -7.05 6.93 20.70
CA GLU A 11 -6.90 6.91 19.26
C GLU A 11 -8.28 7.21 18.69
N GLY A 12 -8.38 8.27 17.91
CA GLY A 12 -9.63 8.76 17.35
C GLY A 12 -10.51 7.62 16.80
N ILE A 13 -11.81 7.76 16.99
CA ILE A 13 -12.87 6.79 16.60
C ILE A 13 -12.90 6.55 15.07
N TYR A 14 -12.03 7.25 14.31
CA TYR A 14 -12.01 7.22 12.85
C TYR A 14 -11.53 5.89 12.30
N LYS A 15 -12.35 5.33 11.40
CA LYS A 15 -12.00 4.13 10.64
C LYS A 15 -10.98 4.47 9.55
N SER A 16 -9.88 3.75 9.53
CA SER A 16 -8.82 3.96 8.56
C SER A 16 -8.45 2.67 7.83
N VAL A 17 -8.19 2.76 6.54
CA VAL A 17 -7.73 1.65 5.72
C VAL A 17 -6.36 1.93 5.12
N GLY A 18 -5.51 0.92 5.06
CA GLY A 18 -4.25 0.97 4.33
C GLY A 18 -4.48 0.66 2.85
N CYS A 19 -3.88 1.47 1.97
CA CYS A 19 -3.96 1.29 0.53
C CYS A 19 -2.55 1.09 -0.02
N ILE A 20 -2.32 -0.01 -0.73
CA ILE A 20 -1.04 -0.36 -1.33
C ILE A 20 -1.24 -0.65 -2.81
N SER A 21 -0.29 -0.24 -3.65
CA SER A 21 -0.27 -0.52 -5.08
C SER A 21 0.89 -1.44 -5.42
N LEU A 22 0.59 -2.54 -6.13
CA LEU A 22 1.59 -3.42 -6.75
C LEU A 22 1.56 -3.32 -8.27
N GLN A 23 0.89 -2.30 -8.82
CA GLN A 23 0.94 -2.06 -10.26
C GLN A 23 2.37 -1.77 -10.71
N ASN A 24 2.68 -2.12 -11.96
CA ASN A 24 4.03 -2.02 -12.50
C ASN A 24 4.56 -0.59 -12.35
N TYR A 25 5.61 -0.43 -11.57
CA TYR A 25 6.31 0.83 -11.41
C TYR A 25 7.33 1.05 -12.53
N GLY A 26 7.98 -0.02 -12.95
CA GLY A 26 9.03 0.00 -13.97
C GLY A 26 10.34 0.54 -13.40
N PHE A 27 11.11 -0.29 -12.72
CA PHE A 27 12.46 0.03 -12.30
C PHE A 27 13.40 0.24 -13.49
N SER A 28 14.46 0.97 -13.24
CA SER A 28 15.52 1.22 -14.22
C SER A 28 16.47 0.03 -14.43
N PHE A 29 16.31 -1.04 -13.66
CA PHE A 29 17.14 -2.24 -13.76
C PHE A 29 16.28 -3.51 -13.81
N GLU A 30 16.77 -4.51 -14.55
CA GLU A 30 16.11 -5.80 -14.67
C GLU A 30 16.48 -6.71 -13.50
N GLN A 31 15.51 -7.45 -13.01
CA GLN A 31 15.66 -8.45 -11.95
C GLN A 31 14.77 -9.66 -12.22
N PRO A 32 15.17 -10.87 -11.76
CA PRO A 32 14.45 -12.10 -12.06
C PRO A 32 13.15 -12.27 -11.26
N PHE A 33 12.86 -11.36 -10.34
CA PHE A 33 11.67 -11.37 -9.48
C PHE A 33 10.97 -10.01 -9.50
N LYS A 34 9.75 -9.95 -8.98
CA LYS A 34 8.99 -8.69 -8.92
C LYS A 34 9.65 -7.68 -7.96
N GLU A 35 9.67 -6.43 -8.34
CA GLU A 35 10.41 -5.34 -7.67
C GLU A 35 10.07 -5.23 -6.18
N TYR A 36 8.80 -5.39 -5.83
CA TYR A 36 8.33 -5.31 -4.44
C TYR A 36 8.80 -6.49 -3.55
N MET A 37 9.42 -7.52 -4.16
CA MET A 37 10.01 -8.66 -3.45
C MET A 37 11.47 -8.44 -3.06
N MET A 38 12.07 -7.30 -3.38
CA MET A 38 13.44 -6.99 -2.99
C MET A 38 13.61 -7.02 -1.47
N PRO A 39 14.68 -7.64 -0.96
CA PRO A 39 14.94 -7.71 0.47
C PRO A 39 15.35 -6.33 1.03
N VAL A 40 14.84 -5.98 2.20
CA VAL A 40 15.16 -4.72 2.91
C VAL A 40 15.68 -4.94 4.32
N GLY A 41 15.83 -6.19 4.73
CA GLY A 41 16.34 -6.56 6.04
C GLY A 41 16.29 -8.06 6.23
N ASP A 42 16.47 -8.52 7.45
CA ASP A 42 16.47 -9.93 7.82
C ASP A 42 15.11 -10.59 7.52
N GLY A 43 15.02 -11.22 6.37
CA GLY A 43 13.82 -11.91 5.91
C GLY A 43 12.62 -10.99 5.62
N VAL A 44 12.82 -9.70 5.42
CA VAL A 44 11.77 -8.72 5.11
C VAL A 44 11.92 -8.22 3.68
N THR A 45 10.84 -8.24 2.92
CA THR A 45 10.75 -7.67 1.58
C THR A 45 10.22 -6.23 1.60
N LEU A 46 10.38 -5.49 0.50
CA LEU A 46 9.77 -4.17 0.32
C LEU A 46 8.25 -4.20 0.58
N LEU A 47 7.58 -5.22 0.08
CA LEU A 47 6.13 -5.38 0.28
C LEU A 47 5.77 -5.59 1.74
N GLU A 48 6.50 -6.44 2.46
CA GLU A 48 6.29 -6.66 3.89
C GLU A 48 6.57 -5.40 4.69
N SER A 49 7.63 -4.67 4.38
CA SER A 49 7.94 -3.37 5.01
C SER A 49 6.79 -2.38 4.83
N CYS A 50 6.21 -2.30 3.64
CA CYS A 50 5.06 -1.46 3.36
C CYS A 50 3.82 -1.84 4.20
N VAL A 51 3.54 -3.14 4.32
CA VAL A 51 2.45 -3.64 5.18
C VAL A 51 2.74 -3.34 6.66
N LEU A 52 3.99 -3.47 7.10
CA LEU A 52 4.40 -3.08 8.46
C LEU A 52 4.13 -1.59 8.74
N ASN A 53 4.34 -0.70 7.77
CA ASN A 53 4.00 0.71 7.91
C ASN A 53 2.50 0.89 8.17
N CYS A 54 1.64 0.21 7.41
CA CYS A 54 0.18 0.25 7.60
C CYS A 54 -0.23 -0.27 8.98
N LEU A 55 0.30 -1.43 9.41
CA LEU A 55 -0.01 -2.03 10.71
C LEU A 55 0.44 -1.13 11.87
N ASN A 56 1.62 -0.52 11.77
CA ASN A 56 2.15 0.38 12.80
C ASN A 56 1.42 1.73 12.82
N TYR A 57 0.93 2.22 11.69
CA TYR A 57 -0.01 3.34 11.63
C TYR A 57 -1.36 3.00 12.30
N GLY A 58 -1.74 1.72 12.30
CA GLY A 58 -2.94 1.21 12.98
C GLY A 58 -4.20 1.29 12.14
N VAL A 59 -4.11 0.93 10.87
CA VAL A 59 -5.28 0.78 10.00
C VAL A 59 -6.18 -0.38 10.45
N ASP A 60 -7.44 -0.36 10.06
CA ASP A 60 -8.42 -1.39 10.41
C ASP A 60 -8.43 -2.55 9.41
N SER A 61 -8.02 -2.28 8.18
CA SER A 61 -7.79 -3.28 7.12
C SER A 61 -6.79 -2.75 6.09
N ILE A 62 -6.22 -3.64 5.29
CA ILE A 62 -5.25 -3.31 4.24
C ILE A 62 -5.81 -3.78 2.91
N TRP A 63 -5.77 -2.93 1.90
CA TRP A 63 -6.26 -3.18 0.55
C TRP A 63 -5.12 -2.99 -0.43
N ILE A 64 -4.81 -4.04 -1.16
CA ILE A 64 -3.65 -4.10 -2.05
C ILE A 64 -4.13 -4.27 -3.48
N THR A 65 -3.88 -3.29 -4.34
CA THR A 65 -4.15 -3.44 -5.77
C THR A 65 -3.06 -4.28 -6.42
N VAL A 66 -3.47 -5.38 -7.04
CA VAL A 66 -2.59 -6.36 -7.68
C VAL A 66 -3.07 -6.69 -9.08
N ASN A 67 -2.16 -7.12 -9.94
CA ASN A 67 -2.48 -7.75 -11.20
C ASN A 67 -2.62 -9.28 -11.00
N ASP A 68 -3.29 -9.95 -11.93
CA ASP A 68 -3.58 -11.37 -11.82
C ASP A 68 -2.31 -12.23 -11.72
N ASP A 69 -1.23 -11.82 -12.40
CA ASP A 69 0.08 -12.48 -12.38
C ASP A 69 0.83 -12.28 -11.04
N GLN A 70 0.53 -11.23 -10.31
CA GLN A 70 1.18 -10.86 -9.05
C GLN A 70 0.47 -11.44 -7.82
N LEU A 71 -0.82 -11.71 -7.94
CA LEU A 71 -1.68 -12.14 -6.83
C LEU A 71 -1.14 -13.37 -6.08
N PRO A 72 -0.73 -14.47 -6.75
CA PRO A 72 -0.24 -15.66 -6.04
C PRO A 72 1.00 -15.37 -5.19
N TYR A 73 1.92 -14.56 -5.71
CA TYR A 73 3.15 -14.19 -5.00
C TYR A 73 2.88 -13.28 -3.80
N ALA A 74 2.07 -12.25 -4.00
CA ALA A 74 1.72 -11.32 -2.93
C ALA A 74 0.96 -12.03 -1.80
N LYS A 75 0.02 -12.91 -2.15
CA LYS A 75 -0.74 -13.70 -1.17
C LYS A 75 0.15 -14.69 -0.41
N LYS A 76 1.09 -15.33 -1.08
CA LYS A 76 2.06 -16.23 -0.43
C LYS A 76 3.00 -15.48 0.51
N CYS A 77 3.42 -14.28 0.15
CA CYS A 77 4.32 -13.45 0.95
C CYS A 77 3.64 -12.93 2.22
N LEU A 78 2.42 -12.40 2.11
CA LEU A 78 1.77 -11.66 3.19
C LEU A 78 0.75 -12.50 3.99
N GLY A 79 0.15 -13.53 3.38
CA GLY A 79 -1.06 -14.15 3.90
C GLY A 79 -2.28 -13.24 3.78
N GLU A 80 -3.31 -13.52 4.55
CA GLU A 80 -4.58 -12.78 4.53
C GLU A 80 -4.81 -11.91 5.78
N MET A 81 -3.88 -11.95 6.72
CA MET A 81 -4.00 -11.23 8.00
C MET A 81 -2.67 -10.74 8.53
N GLY A 82 -2.71 -9.57 9.15
CA GLY A 82 -1.66 -9.04 10.01
C GLY A 82 -2.22 -8.75 11.40
N TYR A 83 -1.35 -8.33 12.31
CA TYR A 83 -1.71 -8.00 13.68
C TYR A 83 -1.32 -6.56 14.00
N ASP A 84 -2.24 -5.82 14.60
CA ASP A 84 -1.94 -4.48 15.12
C ASP A 84 -0.95 -4.62 16.30
N PRO A 85 0.22 -3.98 16.26
CA PRO A 85 1.23 -4.11 17.30
C PRO A 85 0.86 -3.47 18.64
N VAL A 86 -0.19 -2.62 18.65
CA VAL A 86 -0.57 -1.80 19.81
C VAL A 86 -1.93 -2.18 20.37
N ARG A 87 -2.88 -2.53 19.51
CA ARG A 87 -4.26 -2.84 19.94
C ARG A 87 -4.45 -4.33 20.24
N PHE A 88 -5.12 -4.60 21.36
CA PHE A 88 -5.50 -5.93 21.81
C PHE A 88 -7.03 -6.00 21.95
N TYR A 89 -7.61 -7.17 21.66
CA TYR A 89 -9.06 -7.38 21.86
C TYR A 89 -9.42 -7.58 23.32
N ASP A 90 -8.57 -8.28 24.05
CA ASP A 90 -8.79 -8.56 25.46
C ASP A 90 -7.45 -8.42 26.23
N PRO A 91 -7.32 -7.38 27.06
CA PRO A 91 -6.11 -7.15 27.86
C PRO A 91 -5.97 -8.14 29.03
N PHE A 92 -7.01 -8.89 29.37
CA PHE A 92 -7.03 -9.79 30.53
C PHE A 92 -6.83 -11.27 30.19
N SER A 93 -6.86 -11.65 28.93
CA SER A 93 -6.67 -13.07 28.56
C SER A 93 -5.22 -13.53 28.74
N ILE A 94 -5.09 -14.78 29.17
CA ILE A 94 -3.83 -15.42 29.54
C ILE A 94 -2.87 -15.60 28.36
N ASN A 95 -3.41 -15.72 27.13
CA ASN A 95 -2.63 -15.91 25.90
C ASN A 95 -2.40 -14.59 25.14
N LYS A 96 -1.45 -13.79 25.58
CA LYS A 96 -1.13 -12.48 24.98
C LYS A 96 -0.82 -12.51 23.47
N LYS A 97 -0.41 -13.64 22.89
CA LYS A 97 -0.07 -13.74 21.45
C LYS A 97 -1.30 -13.72 20.55
N ASP A 98 -2.44 -14.28 21.00
CA ASP A 98 -3.65 -14.41 20.16
C ASP A 98 -4.64 -13.26 20.30
N GLN A 99 -4.32 -12.26 21.12
CA GLN A 99 -5.23 -11.17 21.49
C GLN A 99 -5.03 -9.89 20.71
N ARG A 100 -3.98 -9.79 19.93
CA ARG A 100 -3.75 -8.61 19.09
C ARG A 100 -4.91 -8.43 18.11
N LYS A 101 -5.33 -7.19 17.89
CA LYS A 101 -6.33 -6.88 16.88
C LYS A 101 -5.87 -7.42 15.53
N ARG A 102 -6.68 -8.28 14.93
CA ARG A 102 -6.45 -8.78 13.56
C ARG A 102 -6.78 -7.69 12.56
N VAL A 103 -5.93 -7.55 11.56
CA VAL A 103 -6.07 -6.62 10.44
C VAL A 103 -6.11 -7.45 9.17
N SER A 104 -7.27 -7.49 8.52
CA SER A 104 -7.45 -8.26 7.28
C SER A 104 -6.71 -7.59 6.12
N ILE A 105 -6.13 -8.43 5.26
CA ILE A 105 -5.44 -8.02 4.03
C ILE A 105 -6.26 -8.49 2.85
N TYR A 106 -6.72 -7.54 2.03
CA TYR A 106 -7.54 -7.80 0.85
C TYR A 106 -6.75 -7.49 -0.41
N PHE A 107 -6.80 -8.42 -1.37
CA PHE A 107 -6.20 -8.25 -2.68
C PHE A 107 -7.26 -7.84 -3.69
N VAL A 108 -7.03 -6.74 -4.37
CA VAL A 108 -8.00 -6.09 -5.26
C VAL A 108 -7.46 -6.08 -6.68
N PRO A 109 -8.16 -6.69 -7.64
CA PRO A 109 -7.77 -6.58 -9.03
C PRO A 109 -8.02 -5.15 -9.55
N THR A 110 -7.20 -4.70 -10.48
CA THR A 110 -7.50 -3.48 -11.21
C THR A 110 -8.75 -3.70 -12.06
N LEU A 111 -9.78 -2.88 -11.86
CA LEU A 111 -11.03 -2.98 -12.62
C LEU A 111 -10.74 -2.81 -14.11
N THR A 112 -11.32 -3.68 -14.93
CA THR A 112 -11.13 -3.70 -16.40
C THR A 112 -11.38 -2.33 -17.05
N LYS A 113 -12.38 -1.59 -16.55
CA LYS A 113 -12.69 -0.24 -17.04
C LYS A 113 -11.55 0.78 -16.87
N TYR A 114 -10.64 0.54 -15.92
CA TYR A 114 -9.50 1.44 -15.64
C TYR A 114 -8.20 0.97 -16.29
N ARG A 115 -8.08 -0.32 -16.65
CA ARG A 115 -6.85 -0.87 -17.25
C ARG A 115 -6.42 -0.13 -18.52
N ASP A 116 -7.37 0.37 -19.28
CA ASP A 116 -7.12 1.03 -20.57
C ASP A 116 -6.53 2.43 -20.44
N TYR A 117 -6.79 3.16 -19.33
CA TYR A 117 -6.43 4.58 -19.21
C TYR A 117 -5.91 5.01 -17.84
N CYS A 118 -6.07 4.18 -16.81
CA CYS A 118 -5.58 4.46 -15.46
C CYS A 118 -4.60 3.38 -14.96
N ASP A 119 -3.95 2.64 -15.86
CA ASP A 119 -2.92 1.68 -15.50
C ASP A 119 -1.62 2.42 -15.14
N ASN A 120 -1.64 3.05 -13.98
CA ASN A 120 -0.48 3.69 -13.40
C ASN A 120 -0.36 3.37 -11.91
N TYR A 121 0.86 3.38 -11.44
CA TYR A 121 1.21 3.02 -10.07
C TYR A 121 0.45 3.84 -9.02
N ALA A 122 0.39 5.15 -9.21
CA ALA A 122 -0.28 6.06 -8.28
C ALA A 122 -1.80 5.82 -8.20
N PHE A 123 -2.43 5.45 -9.34
CA PHE A 123 -3.85 5.14 -9.36
C PHE A 123 -4.18 3.84 -8.61
N GLY A 124 -3.23 2.91 -8.51
CA GLY A 124 -3.41 1.67 -7.74
C GLY A 124 -3.81 1.93 -6.30
N PHE A 125 -3.23 2.91 -5.63
CA PHE A 125 -3.62 3.30 -4.26
C PHE A 125 -5.05 3.84 -4.21
N ILE A 126 -5.41 4.68 -5.17
CA ILE A 126 -6.76 5.24 -5.28
C ILE A 126 -7.78 4.12 -5.52
N ASN A 127 -7.47 3.18 -6.43
CA ASN A 127 -8.34 2.03 -6.71
C ASN A 127 -8.55 1.14 -5.47
N ALA A 128 -7.51 0.88 -4.69
CA ALA A 128 -7.61 0.16 -3.42
C ALA A 128 -8.58 0.86 -2.46
N GLY A 129 -8.40 2.18 -2.27
CA GLY A 129 -9.24 2.99 -1.40
C GLY A 129 -10.70 3.08 -1.87
N LEU A 130 -10.94 3.28 -3.16
CA LEU A 130 -12.29 3.31 -3.73
C LEU A 130 -13.00 1.96 -3.61
N THR A 131 -12.27 0.86 -3.77
CA THR A 131 -12.82 -0.48 -3.60
C THR A 131 -13.18 -0.73 -2.15
N ALA A 132 -12.29 -0.37 -1.21
CA ALA A 132 -12.58 -0.45 0.23
C ALA A 132 -13.83 0.37 0.58
N LYS A 133 -13.90 1.63 0.14
CA LYS A 133 -15.07 2.49 0.34
C LYS A 133 -16.35 1.85 -0.18
N LYS A 134 -16.32 1.30 -1.39
CA LYS A 134 -17.48 0.65 -2.01
C LYS A 134 -17.92 -0.57 -1.22
N VAL A 135 -17.00 -1.46 -0.85
CA VAL A 135 -17.32 -2.69 -0.11
C VAL A 135 -17.90 -2.36 1.26
N TYR A 136 -17.27 -1.48 2.03
CA TYR A 136 -17.77 -1.08 3.34
C TYR A 136 -19.11 -0.33 3.24
N GLY A 137 -19.28 0.52 2.22
CA GLY A 137 -20.54 1.24 1.97
C GLY A 137 -21.72 0.31 1.64
N HIS A 138 -21.46 -0.85 1.02
CA HIS A 138 -22.50 -1.88 0.83
C HIS A 138 -22.93 -2.56 2.12
N ILE A 139 -22.03 -2.69 3.10
CA ILE A 139 -22.35 -3.25 4.41
C ILE A 139 -23.19 -2.23 5.21
N SER A 140 -22.66 -1.02 5.35
CA SER A 140 -23.34 0.10 6.00
C SER A 140 -22.59 1.41 5.72
N LYS A 141 -23.33 2.52 5.57
CA LYS A 141 -22.73 3.86 5.49
C LYS A 141 -21.86 4.20 6.70
N HIS A 142 -22.20 3.69 7.88
CA HIS A 142 -21.43 3.86 9.11
C HIS A 142 -20.14 3.04 9.14
N CYS A 143 -19.99 2.08 8.23
CA CYS A 143 -18.78 1.28 8.10
C CYS A 143 -17.78 1.87 7.11
N GLU A 144 -18.16 2.89 6.31
CA GLU A 144 -17.24 3.52 5.36
C GLU A 144 -16.02 4.07 6.09
N PRO A 145 -14.80 3.90 5.53
CA PRO A 145 -13.61 4.47 6.09
C PRO A 145 -13.61 6.01 5.99
N ASP A 146 -13.14 6.65 7.05
CA ASP A 146 -12.97 8.10 7.09
C ASP A 146 -11.64 8.52 6.46
N TYR A 147 -10.60 7.70 6.66
CA TYR A 147 -9.24 7.95 6.23
C TYR A 147 -8.62 6.79 5.49
N TYR A 148 -7.75 7.13 4.53
CA TYR A 148 -7.03 6.22 3.65
C TYR A 148 -5.54 6.48 3.77
N PHE A 149 -4.81 5.54 4.34
CA PHE A 149 -3.37 5.59 4.51
C PHE A 149 -2.71 4.93 3.30
N LEU A 150 -2.15 5.74 2.41
CA LEU A 150 -1.45 5.30 1.21
C LEU A 150 0.00 5.01 1.57
N SER A 151 0.45 3.79 1.37
CA SER A 151 1.82 3.36 1.63
C SER A 151 2.41 2.66 0.42
N SER A 152 3.58 3.11 0.00
CA SER A 152 4.28 2.58 -1.17
C SER A 152 5.31 1.53 -0.75
N PRO A 153 5.41 0.37 -1.44
CA PRO A 153 6.50 -0.57 -1.23
C PRO A 153 7.89 0.01 -1.48
N PHE A 154 8.00 1.00 -2.38
CA PHE A 154 9.28 1.56 -2.79
C PHE A 154 9.79 2.70 -1.88
N GLY A 155 9.10 2.97 -0.79
CA GLY A 155 9.52 3.88 0.26
C GLY A 155 9.93 3.11 1.52
N ILE A 156 11.21 3.09 1.85
CA ILE A 156 11.72 2.46 3.07
C ILE A 156 11.86 3.52 4.15
N LEU A 157 11.26 3.28 5.31
CA LEU A 157 11.25 4.19 6.45
C LEU A 157 11.18 3.43 7.78
N ASP A 158 11.40 4.11 8.87
CA ASP A 158 11.31 3.47 10.19
C ASP A 158 9.84 3.33 10.65
N TYR A 159 9.31 2.13 10.52
CA TYR A 159 7.97 1.82 11.01
C TYR A 159 7.83 1.99 12.54
N LYS A 160 8.94 1.94 13.30
CA LYS A 160 8.92 2.17 14.75
C LYS A 160 8.60 3.62 15.08
N GLU A 161 9.09 4.55 14.25
CA GLU A 161 8.77 5.96 14.37
C GLU A 161 7.27 6.21 14.11
N ILE A 162 6.70 5.58 13.07
CA ILE A 162 5.26 5.62 12.82
C ILE A 162 4.49 5.10 14.04
N ARG A 163 4.94 3.99 14.63
CA ARG A 163 4.31 3.41 15.82
C ARG A 163 4.37 4.34 17.03
N ALA A 164 5.53 4.92 17.30
CA ALA A 164 5.76 5.80 18.45
C ALA A 164 4.86 7.05 18.40
N ASN A 165 4.65 7.59 17.21
CA ASN A 165 3.88 8.82 17.00
C ASN A 165 2.41 8.54 16.55
N ARG A 166 1.96 7.30 16.55
CA ARG A 166 0.65 6.88 16.05
C ARG A 166 -0.52 7.69 16.62
N LYS A 167 -0.51 7.97 17.94
CA LYS A 167 -1.56 8.78 18.59
C LYS A 167 -1.60 10.19 18.02
N LYS A 168 -0.44 10.81 17.82
CA LYS A 168 -0.31 12.15 17.24
C LYS A 168 -0.91 12.20 15.83
N TYR A 169 -0.60 11.21 14.99
CA TYR A 169 -1.09 11.17 13.60
C TYR A 169 -2.61 10.95 13.51
N LYS A 170 -3.20 10.29 14.50
CA LYS A 170 -4.64 9.98 14.55
C LYS A 170 -5.48 10.95 15.38
N SER A 171 -4.87 11.80 16.19
CA SER A 171 -5.59 12.74 17.05
C SER A 171 -6.10 13.97 16.31
N GLY A 172 -5.56 14.28 15.14
CA GLY A 172 -5.95 15.41 14.33
C GLY A 172 -7.19 15.11 13.46
N ASN A 173 -7.97 16.16 13.19
CA ASN A 173 -9.06 16.12 12.20
C ASN A 173 -8.54 16.35 10.77
N ARG A 174 -7.23 16.40 10.59
CA ARG A 174 -6.58 16.71 9.33
C ARG A 174 -5.95 15.45 8.72
N GLN A 175 -5.73 15.57 7.44
CA GLN A 175 -4.96 14.60 6.68
C GLN A 175 -3.49 14.69 7.07
N SER A 176 -2.76 13.58 6.98
CA SER A 176 -1.34 13.53 7.37
C SER A 176 -0.44 13.38 6.15
N LEU A 177 0.53 14.27 6.03
CA LEU A 177 1.59 14.22 5.02
C LEU A 177 2.92 13.90 5.71
N PHE A 178 3.52 12.78 5.34
CA PHE A 178 4.85 12.42 5.83
C PHE A 178 5.91 13.04 4.93
N THR A 179 6.91 13.64 5.55
CA THR A 179 8.00 14.33 4.84
C THR A 179 9.36 13.85 5.37
N ASN A 180 10.38 13.99 4.54
CA ASN A 180 11.76 13.85 4.94
C ASN A 180 12.58 14.88 4.17
N CYS A 181 13.06 15.92 4.85
CA CYS A 181 13.59 17.13 4.23
C CYS A 181 12.57 17.71 3.22
N ASP A 182 12.95 17.84 1.94
CA ASP A 182 12.08 18.35 0.87
C ASP A 182 11.25 17.26 0.16
N LYS A 183 11.41 16.00 0.56
CA LYS A 183 10.72 14.85 -0.05
C LYS A 183 9.33 14.67 0.56
N SER A 184 8.36 14.36 -0.29
CA SER A 184 6.98 14.03 0.11
C SER A 184 6.25 13.27 -1.01
N ALA A 185 5.09 12.71 -0.71
CA ALA A 185 4.23 12.12 -1.74
C ALA A 185 3.78 13.17 -2.79
N LEU A 186 3.65 14.44 -2.41
CA LEU A 186 3.26 15.52 -3.33
C LEU A 186 4.37 15.87 -4.32
N SER A 187 5.63 15.70 -3.96
CA SER A 187 6.78 15.83 -4.88
C SER A 187 7.02 14.61 -5.76
N GLY A 188 6.30 13.53 -5.49
CA GLY A 188 6.38 12.27 -6.25
C GLY A 188 7.24 11.19 -5.60
N ASP A 189 7.66 11.42 -4.36
CA ASP A 189 8.41 10.43 -3.58
C ASP A 189 7.48 9.37 -2.96
N HIS A 190 8.04 8.22 -2.62
CA HIS A 190 7.29 7.08 -2.09
C HIS A 190 7.03 7.15 -0.57
N LEU A 191 6.90 8.36 -0.04
CA LEU A 191 6.51 8.61 1.35
C LEU A 191 5.02 8.35 1.58
N PRO A 192 4.63 7.89 2.78
CA PRO A 192 3.22 7.70 3.09
C PRO A 192 2.42 9.00 3.08
N LEU A 193 1.13 8.84 2.81
CA LEU A 193 0.15 9.93 2.77
C LEU A 193 -1.17 9.43 3.35
N CYS A 194 -1.75 10.15 4.29
CA CYS A 194 -3.08 9.85 4.79
C CYS A 194 -4.08 10.91 4.33
N ILE A 195 -5.09 10.48 3.59
CA ILE A 195 -6.13 11.34 2.99
C ILE A 195 -7.52 10.98 3.50
N ASN A 196 -8.42 11.93 3.48
CA ASN A 196 -9.82 11.68 3.79
C ASN A 196 -10.61 11.20 2.55
N LYS A 197 -11.84 10.77 2.79
CA LYS A 197 -12.77 10.29 1.76
C LYS A 197 -12.99 11.29 0.62
N GLN A 198 -13.12 12.59 0.93
CA GLN A 198 -13.38 13.60 -0.10
C GLN A 198 -12.16 13.81 -1.00
N THR A 199 -10.96 13.83 -0.42
CA THR A 199 -9.71 13.92 -1.17
C THR A 199 -9.51 12.71 -2.08
N LEU A 200 -9.84 11.49 -1.61
CA LEU A 200 -9.78 10.27 -2.43
C LEU A 200 -10.67 10.39 -3.69
N ILE A 201 -11.91 10.87 -3.53
CA ILE A 201 -12.85 11.08 -4.64
C ILE A 201 -12.34 12.17 -5.60
N ASN A 202 -11.76 13.23 -5.07
CA ASN A 202 -11.20 14.31 -5.90
C ASN A 202 -9.99 13.83 -6.70
N LEU A 203 -9.13 12.98 -6.11
CA LEU A 203 -8.02 12.35 -6.82
C LEU A 203 -8.50 11.41 -7.94
N GLU A 204 -9.55 10.61 -7.71
CA GLU A 204 -10.16 9.81 -8.77
C GLU A 204 -10.59 10.70 -9.96
N LYS A 205 -11.34 11.77 -9.70
CA LYS A 205 -11.78 12.70 -10.72
C LYS A 205 -10.60 13.35 -11.45
N HIS A 206 -9.58 13.78 -10.71
CA HIS A 206 -8.37 14.38 -11.29
C HIS A 206 -7.65 13.42 -12.23
N VAL A 207 -7.44 12.18 -11.82
CA VAL A 207 -6.80 11.16 -12.67
C VAL A 207 -7.65 10.87 -13.90
N LEU A 208 -8.96 10.68 -13.75
CA LEU A 208 -9.86 10.43 -14.89
C LEU A 208 -9.89 11.57 -15.89
N SER A 209 -9.88 12.82 -15.43
CA SER A 209 -9.88 13.99 -16.32
C SER A 209 -8.55 14.18 -17.06
N ASN A 210 -7.42 13.77 -16.46
CA ASN A 210 -6.10 13.89 -17.06
C ASN A 210 -5.64 12.62 -17.80
N SER A 211 -6.37 11.52 -17.65
CA SER A 211 -6.10 10.28 -18.36
C SER A 211 -6.73 10.34 -19.75
N THR A 212 -5.90 10.43 -20.76
CA THR A 212 -6.36 10.38 -22.15
C THR A 212 -6.26 8.96 -22.67
N LYS A 213 -7.40 8.42 -23.11
CA LYS A 213 -7.45 7.17 -23.84
C LYS A 213 -6.95 7.39 -25.27
N MET A 214 -5.72 6.97 -25.56
CA MET A 214 -5.17 7.06 -26.91
C MET A 214 -5.41 5.75 -27.65
N TYR A 215 -6.13 5.81 -28.76
CA TYR A 215 -6.23 4.70 -29.68
C TYR A 215 -4.88 4.50 -30.39
N LYS A 216 -4.32 3.31 -30.32
CA LYS A 216 -3.12 2.99 -31.10
C LYS A 216 -3.47 3.11 -32.57
N SER A 217 -2.74 3.94 -33.31
CA SER A 217 -3.00 4.14 -34.73
C SER A 217 -3.08 2.79 -35.47
N SER A 218 -4.06 2.64 -36.36
CA SER A 218 -4.25 1.47 -37.22
C SER A 218 -3.03 1.13 -38.09
N LYS A 219 -2.11 2.10 -38.29
CA LYS A 219 -0.85 1.91 -38.98
C LYS A 219 0.25 1.25 -38.10
N GLN A 220 0.05 1.13 -36.80
CA GLN A 220 1.02 0.47 -35.91
C GLN A 220 0.68 -1.02 -35.83
N LEU A 221 1.58 -1.84 -36.37
CA LEU A 221 1.60 -3.26 -36.09
C LEU A 221 2.11 -3.46 -34.65
N ASN A 222 1.57 -4.44 -33.93
CA ASN A 222 2.17 -4.83 -32.67
C ASN A 222 3.52 -5.52 -32.93
N LYS A 223 4.26 -5.87 -31.87
CA LYS A 223 5.58 -6.58 -31.99
C LYS A 223 5.50 -7.87 -32.81
N ASN A 224 4.33 -8.44 -32.98
CA ASN A 224 4.06 -9.68 -33.73
C ASN A 224 3.51 -9.42 -35.14
N GLY A 225 3.52 -8.18 -35.63
CA GLY A 225 3.02 -7.84 -36.96
C GLY A 225 1.50 -7.87 -37.12
N ILE A 226 0.74 -7.94 -36.03
CA ILE A 226 -0.73 -8.01 -36.07
C ILE A 226 -1.30 -6.58 -36.13
N PRO A 227 -2.22 -6.28 -37.05
CA PRO A 227 -2.92 -4.99 -37.09
C PRO A 227 -3.66 -4.70 -35.77
N VAL A 228 -3.62 -3.45 -35.31
CA VAL A 228 -4.25 -3.05 -34.03
C VAL A 228 -5.74 -3.37 -33.98
N GLU A 229 -6.43 -3.34 -35.11
CA GLU A 229 -7.85 -3.64 -35.22
C GLU A 229 -8.19 -5.11 -34.88
N LEU A 230 -7.25 -6.01 -35.08
CA LEU A 230 -7.39 -7.44 -34.76
C LEU A 230 -6.96 -7.79 -33.34
N LEU A 231 -6.38 -6.84 -32.60
CA LEU A 231 -5.98 -7.06 -31.20
C LEU A 231 -7.21 -7.07 -30.28
N PRO A 232 -7.14 -7.76 -29.15
CA PRO A 232 -8.12 -7.62 -28.08
C PRO A 232 -8.32 -6.15 -27.71
N ARG A 233 -9.54 -5.78 -27.32
CA ARG A 233 -9.90 -4.39 -27.01
C ARG A 233 -8.92 -3.73 -26.03
N GLU A 234 -8.44 -4.48 -25.04
CA GLU A 234 -7.51 -4.04 -24.02
C GLU A 234 -6.13 -3.65 -24.58
N GLU A 235 -5.73 -4.26 -25.69
CA GLU A 235 -4.47 -3.96 -26.35
C GLU A 235 -4.56 -2.85 -27.40
N ARG A 236 -5.78 -2.45 -27.80
CA ARG A 236 -6.01 -1.39 -28.79
C ARG A 236 -5.78 0.01 -28.25
N TYR A 237 -5.87 0.17 -26.95
CA TYR A 237 -5.78 1.47 -26.29
C TYR A 237 -4.53 1.56 -25.42
N ARG A 238 -4.01 2.76 -25.34
CA ARG A 238 -2.91 3.09 -24.45
C ARG A 238 -3.31 4.28 -23.60
N GLY A 239 -3.34 4.11 -22.28
CA GLY A 239 -3.54 5.21 -21.34
C GLY A 239 -2.30 6.09 -21.24
N LYS A 240 -2.47 7.38 -20.98
CA LYS A 240 -1.38 8.23 -20.51
C LYS A 240 -0.94 7.73 -19.13
N LYS A 241 0.33 7.41 -18.97
CA LYS A 241 0.91 7.09 -17.65
C LYS A 241 1.14 8.40 -16.92
N LEU A 242 0.43 8.60 -15.82
CA LEU A 242 0.66 9.73 -14.92
C LEU A 242 1.68 9.30 -13.85
N SER A 243 2.66 10.16 -13.60
CA SER A 243 3.61 9.99 -12.50
C SER A 243 2.93 10.23 -11.15
N MET A 244 3.57 9.77 -10.06
CA MET A 244 3.10 10.08 -8.69
C MET A 244 2.93 11.59 -8.47
N LYS A 245 3.89 12.39 -8.96
CA LYS A 245 3.85 13.85 -8.88
C LYS A 245 2.66 14.45 -9.62
N GLU A 246 2.33 13.94 -10.81
CA GLU A 246 1.17 14.42 -11.58
C GLU A 246 -0.16 14.08 -10.89
N VAL A 247 -0.21 12.95 -10.17
CA VAL A 247 -1.42 12.53 -9.44
C VAL A 247 -1.58 13.27 -8.12
N TYR A 248 -0.54 13.35 -7.31
CA TYR A 248 -0.65 13.91 -5.95
C TYR A 248 -0.25 15.38 -5.85
N GLY A 249 0.49 15.92 -6.80
CA GLY A 249 0.91 17.32 -6.82
C GLY A 249 -0.22 18.33 -6.95
N CYS A 250 -1.44 17.88 -7.28
CA CYS A 250 -2.64 18.73 -7.27
C CYS A 250 -3.21 18.96 -5.87
N LEU A 251 -2.71 18.24 -4.86
CA LEU A 251 -3.16 18.37 -3.49
C LEU A 251 -2.54 19.62 -2.83
N ASP A 252 -3.35 20.33 -2.08
CA ASP A 252 -2.96 21.51 -1.34
C ASP A 252 -2.27 21.09 -0.03
N LYS A 253 -0.98 21.42 0.11
CA LYS A 253 -0.17 21.07 1.27
C LYS A 253 -0.72 21.66 2.58
N GLU A 254 -1.36 22.81 2.53
CA GLU A 254 -1.90 23.49 3.71
C GLU A 254 -3.05 22.73 4.40
N LYS A 255 -3.65 21.79 3.68
CA LYS A 255 -4.72 20.93 4.22
C LYS A 255 -4.21 19.71 4.99
N PHE A 256 -2.89 19.56 5.09
CA PHE A 256 -2.25 18.44 5.76
C PHE A 256 -1.50 18.86 7.00
N ASP A 257 -1.53 18.02 8.01
CA ASP A 257 -0.56 18.05 9.09
C ASP A 257 0.72 17.36 8.61
N CYS A 258 1.82 18.11 8.54
CA CYS A 258 3.10 17.59 8.08
C CYS A 258 3.87 16.97 9.24
N TYR A 259 4.38 15.76 8.99
CA TYR A 259 5.17 15.00 9.95
C TYR A 259 6.50 14.60 9.33
N GLU A 260 7.59 15.13 9.89
CA GLU A 260 8.93 14.81 9.43
C GLU A 260 9.38 13.46 10.00
N LEU A 261 9.92 12.60 9.14
CA LEU A 261 10.50 11.31 9.50
C LEU A 261 12.01 11.42 9.62
N GLY A 262 12.59 10.73 10.60
CA GLY A 262 14.02 10.77 10.88
C GLY A 262 14.88 10.26 9.74
N TRP A 263 14.41 9.26 8.97
CA TRP A 263 15.08 8.81 7.76
C TRP A 263 14.10 8.18 6.77
N PHE A 264 14.46 8.26 5.50
CA PHE A 264 13.69 7.72 4.38
C PHE A 264 14.61 7.42 3.19
N TYR A 265 14.36 6.29 2.52
CA TYR A 265 15.00 5.92 1.27
C TYR A 265 13.95 5.65 0.21
N ASN A 266 14.10 6.32 -0.94
CA ASN A 266 13.18 6.20 -2.07
C ASN A 266 13.79 5.20 -3.07
N VAL A 267 13.44 3.94 -2.96
CA VAL A 267 14.02 2.86 -3.79
C VAL A 267 13.32 2.81 -5.15
N THR A 268 13.82 3.58 -6.09
CA THR A 268 13.28 3.63 -7.46
C THR A 268 14.25 3.14 -8.52
N ASN A 269 15.52 3.02 -8.16
CA ASN A 269 16.60 2.54 -9.01
C ASN A 269 17.65 1.79 -8.18
N TRP A 270 18.62 1.18 -8.87
CA TRP A 270 19.69 0.41 -8.20
C TRP A 270 20.56 1.26 -7.28
N GLN A 271 20.82 2.52 -7.65
CA GLN A 271 21.65 3.42 -6.84
C GLN A 271 20.98 3.71 -5.49
N ASP A 272 19.70 4.05 -5.49
CA ASP A 272 18.93 4.33 -4.27
C ASP A 272 18.89 3.09 -3.35
N TYR A 273 18.71 1.91 -3.94
CA TYR A 273 18.71 0.66 -3.18
C TYR A 273 20.08 0.36 -2.58
N ARG A 274 21.15 0.59 -3.33
CA ARG A 274 22.54 0.45 -2.84
C ARG A 274 22.83 1.40 -1.69
N GLU A 275 22.38 2.64 -1.78
CA GLU A 275 22.52 3.64 -0.71
C GLU A 275 21.81 3.19 0.56
N TYR A 276 20.61 2.63 0.43
CA TYR A 276 19.90 2.05 1.57
C TYR A 276 20.71 0.92 2.21
N ILE A 277 21.17 -0.06 1.45
CA ILE A 277 21.97 -1.20 1.97
C ILE A 277 23.25 -0.71 2.65
N LEU A 278 23.96 0.22 2.05
CA LEU A 278 25.21 0.77 2.61
C LEU A 278 24.98 1.64 3.87
N SER A 279 23.77 2.13 4.09
CA SER A 279 23.44 2.93 5.27
C SER A 279 23.48 2.13 6.59
N GLY A 280 23.50 0.80 6.54
CA GLY A 280 23.42 -0.07 7.70
C GLY A 280 22.08 0.00 8.43
N LYS A 281 21.07 0.68 7.88
CA LYS A 281 19.71 0.69 8.41
C LYS A 281 18.98 -0.57 7.98
N GLU A 282 18.34 -1.22 8.92
CA GLU A 282 17.71 -2.52 8.70
C GLU A 282 16.27 -2.53 9.18
N ILE A 283 15.37 -3.01 8.36
CA ILE A 283 14.00 -3.34 8.75
C ILE A 283 13.99 -4.76 9.29
N LYS A 284 13.81 -4.89 10.60
CA LYS A 284 13.79 -6.20 11.24
C LYS A 284 12.44 -6.88 11.07
N HIS A 285 12.49 -8.19 10.86
CA HIS A 285 11.29 -9.02 10.85
C HIS A 285 10.54 -8.91 12.18
N THR A 286 9.23 -8.83 12.10
CA THR A 286 8.36 -8.79 13.28
C THR A 286 7.28 -9.86 13.15
N ASN A 287 6.93 -10.53 14.26
CA ASN A 287 5.84 -11.51 14.31
C ASN A 287 4.43 -10.88 14.15
N ILE A 288 4.35 -9.70 13.52
CA ILE A 288 3.09 -8.98 13.27
C ILE A 288 2.43 -9.48 11.99
N LEU A 289 3.24 -9.94 11.03
CA LEU A 289 2.75 -10.65 9.85
C LEU A 289 2.69 -12.14 10.20
N ARG A 290 1.49 -12.71 10.17
CA ARG A 290 1.33 -14.16 10.25
C ARG A 290 1.64 -14.69 8.86
N ARG A 291 2.83 -15.19 8.68
CA ARG A 291 3.10 -16.13 7.62
C ARG A 291 2.44 -17.43 8.06
N ASP A 292 1.39 -17.84 7.40
CA ASP A 292 0.97 -19.23 7.42
C ASP A 292 2.07 -20.00 6.65
N TYR A 293 3.17 -20.25 7.32
CA TYR A 293 4.05 -21.31 6.88
C TYR A 293 3.17 -22.56 6.97
N VAL A 294 2.70 -23.03 5.84
CA VAL A 294 2.45 -24.44 5.69
C VAL A 294 3.81 -25.05 5.98
N THR A 295 4.02 -25.49 7.21
CA THR A 295 5.04 -26.43 7.54
C THR A 295 4.69 -27.65 6.70
N TYR A 296 5.24 -27.71 5.49
CA TYR A 296 5.36 -29.00 4.84
C TYR A 296 6.05 -29.86 5.90
N PRO A 297 5.44 -30.99 6.32
CA PRO A 297 6.17 -31.91 7.14
C PRO A 297 7.49 -32.12 6.40
N ILE A 298 8.59 -31.74 7.03
CA ILE A 298 9.91 -32.14 6.57
C ILE A 298 9.74 -33.63 6.47
N LEU A 299 9.68 -34.16 5.24
CA LEU A 299 9.80 -35.57 5.01
C LEU A 299 11.16 -35.87 5.62
N ASP A 300 11.09 -36.46 6.81
CA ASP A 300 12.25 -37.00 7.49
C ASP A 300 12.75 -38.06 6.53
N THR A 301 13.66 -37.67 5.64
CA THR A 301 14.43 -38.62 4.83
C THR A 301 15.38 -39.20 5.82
N GLY A 302 14.87 -40.23 6.53
CA GLY A 302 15.68 -41.08 7.35
C GLY A 302 16.74 -41.72 6.44
N GLU A 303 17.86 -41.04 6.33
CA GLU A 303 19.13 -41.63 5.96
C GLU A 303 19.93 -41.79 7.26
N GLU A 304 19.90 -43.03 7.77
CA GLU A 304 20.92 -43.55 8.66
C GLU A 304 22.26 -43.69 7.89
#